data_a0c8a21bc146bdae1686dfe8fd3fa580
#
_entry.id   a0c8a21bc146bdae1686dfe8fd3fa580
#
_cell.length_a   1.000
_cell.length_b   1.000
_cell.length_c   1.000
_cell.angle_alpha   90.00
_cell.angle_beta   90.00
_cell.angle_gamma   90.00
#
_symmetry.space_group_name_H-M   'P 1'
#
loop_
_entity.id
_entity.type
_entity.pdbx_description
1 polymer ?
#
loop_
_entity_poly.entity_id
_entity_poly.type
_entity_poly.pdbx_seq_one_letter_code
_entity_poly.pdbx_strand_id
1 'polypeptide(L)'
;YDLLWGVNKVMASTATETVNGVPTRYQSTTATAADYIGGNFIAVHVGGTQLSATAHTWGGQYTNQVGTANINFSILTGNSAAIVDRLDHPINSWFWPLASGDTGIKALNNMFCSASVAAGVVWFMIGHPIAWMPCPIANMVCVQDGLNTAFNLTRIFDGAFLTFLEVIKPSTTATSYTGQIRSAYG
;
A
#
# COMPACT_ATOMS: atom_id res chain seq x y z
N TYR A 1 5.86 -2.09 6.95
CA TYR A 1 4.56 -2.72 6.78
C TYR A 1 4.70 -4.20 6.43
N ASP A 2 3.65 -4.96 6.67
CA ASP A 2 3.51 -6.33 6.17
C ASP A 2 2.79 -6.30 4.82
N LEU A 3 3.41 -6.84 3.77
CA LEU A 3 2.79 -6.99 2.47
C LEU A 3 1.86 -8.22 2.50
N LEU A 4 0.57 -7.97 2.41
CA LEU A 4 -0.45 -9.00 2.59
C LEU A 4 -0.84 -9.70 1.29
N TRP A 5 -0.89 -8.94 0.21
CA TRP A 5 -1.34 -9.42 -1.08
C TRP A 5 -0.89 -8.47 -2.19
N GLY A 6 -0.74 -8.98 -3.38
CA GLY A 6 -0.42 -8.17 -4.55
C GLY A 6 -0.81 -8.83 -5.87
N VAL A 7 -1.08 -8.01 -6.86
CA VAL A 7 -1.40 -8.42 -8.24
C VAL A 7 -0.84 -7.45 -9.25
N ASN A 8 -0.41 -7.97 -10.38
CA ASN A 8 0.08 -7.17 -11.50
C ASN A 8 -1.06 -6.62 -12.35
N LYS A 9 -0.88 -5.41 -12.85
CA LYS A 9 -1.67 -4.84 -13.95
C LYS A 9 -0.76 -4.36 -15.06
N VAL A 10 -1.05 -4.80 -16.28
CA VAL A 10 -0.40 -4.31 -17.48
C VAL A 10 -0.98 -2.96 -17.86
N MET A 11 -0.13 -1.95 -17.97
CA MET A 11 -0.53 -0.56 -18.14
C MET A 11 -1.13 -0.25 -19.53
N ALA A 12 -0.86 -1.08 -20.52
CA ALA A 12 -1.46 -0.93 -21.86
C ALA A 12 -2.98 -1.22 -21.88
N SER A 13 -3.53 -1.83 -20.82
CA SER A 13 -4.94 -2.19 -20.73
C SER A 13 -5.73 -1.20 -19.86
N THR A 14 -6.83 -0.68 -20.42
CA THR A 14 -7.82 0.13 -19.68
C THR A 14 -9.00 -0.70 -19.15
N ALA A 15 -9.02 -2.00 -19.43
CA ALA A 15 -10.09 -2.88 -18.96
C ALA A 15 -10.14 -2.92 -17.44
N THR A 16 -11.36 -2.94 -16.91
CA THR A 16 -11.57 -3.26 -15.49
C THR A 16 -11.21 -4.71 -15.25
N GLU A 17 -10.29 -4.92 -14.34
CA GLU A 17 -9.85 -6.25 -13.93
C GLU A 17 -10.52 -6.63 -12.64
N THR A 18 -11.31 -7.70 -12.66
CA THR A 18 -11.87 -8.30 -11.45
C THR A 18 -10.77 -9.06 -10.75
N VAL A 19 -10.57 -8.75 -9.49
CA VAL A 19 -9.59 -9.40 -8.64
C VAL A 19 -10.25 -9.83 -7.34
N ASN A 20 -9.75 -10.89 -6.73
CA ASN A 20 -10.22 -11.36 -5.43
C ASN A 20 -9.07 -11.27 -4.44
N GLY A 21 -8.60 -10.04 -4.25
CA GLY A 21 -7.49 -9.74 -3.36
C GLY A 21 -7.95 -9.77 -1.90
N VAL A 22 -7.97 -10.94 -1.29
CA VAL A 22 -8.40 -11.15 0.09
C VAL A 22 -7.19 -11.52 0.95
N PRO A 23 -6.65 -10.57 1.73
CA PRO A 23 -5.60 -10.88 2.69
C PRO A 23 -6.11 -11.82 3.78
N THR A 24 -5.23 -12.68 4.26
CA THR A 24 -5.55 -13.65 5.32
C THR A 24 -5.04 -13.23 6.69
N ARG A 25 -4.07 -12.31 6.75
CA ARG A 25 -3.56 -11.74 8.00
C ARG A 25 -4.31 -10.45 8.36
N TYR A 26 -4.34 -10.12 9.62
CA TYR A 26 -5.03 -8.93 10.18
C TYR A 26 -6.52 -8.86 9.85
N GLN A 27 -7.09 -10.01 9.52
CA GLN A 27 -8.53 -10.18 9.37
C GLN A 27 -9.00 -11.30 10.28
N SER A 28 -10.22 -11.15 10.79
CA SER A 28 -10.86 -12.25 11.48
C SER A 28 -11.22 -13.37 10.50
N THR A 29 -11.03 -14.60 10.93
CA THR A 29 -11.55 -15.79 10.25
C THR A 29 -13.06 -15.93 10.41
N THR A 30 -13.63 -15.24 11.41
CA THR A 30 -15.07 -15.14 11.61
C THR A 30 -15.58 -13.85 10.97
N ALA A 31 -16.70 -13.91 10.28
CA ALA A 31 -17.25 -12.82 9.49
C ALA A 31 -17.77 -11.61 10.30
N THR A 32 -17.41 -11.50 11.58
CA THR A 32 -17.83 -10.39 12.45
C THR A 32 -16.86 -9.23 12.36
N ALA A 33 -17.39 -8.03 12.17
CA ALA A 33 -16.61 -6.79 12.08
C ALA A 33 -15.74 -6.53 13.33
N ALA A 34 -16.08 -7.14 14.47
CA ALA A 34 -15.41 -6.97 15.76
C ALA A 34 -13.93 -7.41 15.78
N ASP A 35 -13.56 -8.32 14.88
CA ASP A 35 -12.22 -8.91 14.90
C ASP A 35 -11.28 -8.32 13.82
N TYR A 36 -11.77 -7.40 13.00
CA TYR A 36 -10.93 -6.74 12.00
C TYR A 36 -10.12 -5.63 12.64
N ILE A 37 -8.81 -5.77 12.60
CA ILE A 37 -7.88 -4.84 13.24
C ILE A 37 -7.88 -3.46 12.53
N GLY A 38 -8.34 -3.40 11.27
CA GLY A 38 -8.36 -2.17 10.48
C GLY A 38 -7.00 -1.77 9.93
N GLY A 39 -6.94 -0.66 9.22
CA GLY A 39 -5.68 -0.04 8.79
C GLY A 39 -5.02 -0.67 7.56
N ASN A 40 -5.56 -1.75 6.96
CA ASN A 40 -5.02 -2.22 5.68
C ASN A 40 -5.21 -1.15 4.60
N PHE A 41 -4.17 -0.93 3.83
CA PHE A 41 -4.14 0.08 2.76
C PHE A 41 -3.79 -0.54 1.42
N ILE A 42 -4.10 0.17 0.33
CA ILE A 42 -3.64 -0.16 -1.02
C ILE A 42 -2.59 0.85 -1.46
N ALA A 43 -1.53 0.34 -2.07
CA ALA A 43 -0.55 1.12 -2.80
C ALA A 43 -0.38 0.58 -4.22
N VAL A 44 -0.04 1.47 -5.15
CA VAL A 44 0.27 1.13 -6.54
C VAL A 44 1.76 1.33 -6.76
N HIS A 45 2.47 0.25 -6.99
CA HIS A 45 3.92 0.23 -7.13
C HIS A 45 4.33 -0.05 -8.57
N VAL A 46 5.23 0.75 -9.12
CA VAL A 46 5.77 0.55 -10.47
C VAL A 46 6.79 -0.58 -10.45
N GLY A 47 6.49 -1.67 -11.15
CA GLY A 47 7.35 -2.84 -11.23
C GLY A 47 7.95 -3.07 -12.62
N GLY A 48 9.18 -3.55 -12.65
CA GLY A 48 9.82 -4.07 -13.85
C GLY A 48 10.18 -3.06 -14.94
N THR A 49 9.28 -2.17 -15.33
CA THR A 49 9.50 -1.21 -16.41
C THR A 49 8.91 0.13 -16.07
N GLN A 50 9.64 1.20 -16.36
CA GLN A 50 9.18 2.58 -16.22
C GLN A 50 7.90 2.81 -17.01
N LEU A 51 6.97 3.57 -16.44
CA LEU A 51 5.75 3.97 -17.13
C LEU A 51 6.03 4.98 -18.24
N SER A 52 5.25 4.93 -19.32
CA SER A 52 5.30 5.99 -20.33
C SER A 52 4.69 7.29 -19.80
N ALA A 53 4.90 8.39 -20.51
CA ALA A 53 4.49 9.74 -20.08
C ALA A 53 2.99 10.02 -20.24
N THR A 54 2.15 9.02 -20.42
CA THR A 54 0.70 9.18 -20.59
C THR A 54 0.05 9.52 -19.24
N ALA A 55 -0.70 10.61 -19.20
CA ALA A 55 -1.51 10.95 -18.04
C ALA A 55 -2.60 9.91 -17.81
N HIS A 56 -2.75 9.46 -16.57
CA HIS A 56 -3.72 8.43 -16.21
C HIS A 56 -4.21 8.61 -14.79
N THR A 57 -5.33 7.97 -14.50
CA THR A 57 -5.90 7.89 -13.16
C THR A 57 -6.24 6.45 -12.83
N TRP A 58 -6.22 6.14 -11.56
CA TRP A 58 -6.59 4.84 -11.01
C TRP A 58 -7.97 4.89 -10.41
N GLY A 59 -8.73 3.83 -10.59
CA GLY A 59 -10.01 3.60 -9.93
C GLY A 59 -10.23 2.12 -9.66
N GLY A 60 -11.26 1.81 -8.91
CA GLY A 60 -11.60 0.45 -8.56
C GLY A 60 -12.58 0.38 -7.40
N GLN A 61 -12.83 -0.85 -6.96
CA GLN A 61 -13.76 -1.15 -5.87
C GLN A 61 -13.10 -2.07 -4.84
N TYR A 62 -13.50 -1.87 -3.60
CA TYR A 62 -13.02 -2.65 -2.46
C TYR A 62 -14.17 -3.08 -1.54
N THR A 63 -13.88 -3.99 -0.64
CA THR A 63 -14.71 -4.34 0.52
C THR A 63 -14.10 -3.68 1.74
N ASN A 64 -14.87 -2.88 2.46
CA ASN A 64 -14.40 -2.10 3.60
C ASN A 64 -14.25 -2.95 4.89
N GLN A 65 -13.83 -2.30 5.97
CA GLN A 65 -13.58 -2.92 7.28
C GLN A 65 -14.81 -3.61 7.89
N VAL A 66 -16.02 -3.17 7.57
CA VAL A 66 -17.26 -3.78 8.06
C VAL A 66 -17.83 -4.85 7.12
N GLY A 67 -17.18 -5.08 5.97
CA GLY A 67 -17.59 -6.08 5.00
C GLY A 67 -18.55 -5.60 3.93
N THR A 68 -18.79 -4.29 3.81
CA THR A 68 -19.57 -3.74 2.68
C THR A 68 -18.71 -3.79 1.42
N ALA A 69 -19.20 -4.53 0.42
CA ALA A 69 -18.51 -4.75 -0.83
C ALA A 69 -18.81 -3.68 -1.89
N ASN A 70 -17.96 -3.62 -2.91
CA ASN A 70 -18.10 -2.78 -4.10
C ASN A 70 -18.17 -1.27 -3.82
N ILE A 71 -17.46 -0.84 -2.78
CA ILE A 71 -17.28 0.58 -2.49
C ILE A 71 -16.23 1.13 -3.44
N ASN A 72 -16.52 2.24 -4.10
CA ASN A 72 -15.58 2.88 -5.02
C ASN A 72 -14.47 3.59 -4.24
N PHE A 73 -13.24 3.40 -4.69
CA PHE A 73 -12.13 4.26 -4.27
C PHE A 73 -12.33 5.69 -4.77
N SER A 74 -11.77 6.64 -4.05
CA SER A 74 -11.53 7.96 -4.61
C SER A 74 -10.55 7.85 -5.77
N ILE A 75 -10.82 8.57 -6.86
CA ILE A 75 -9.93 8.56 -8.02
C ILE A 75 -8.55 9.08 -7.63
N LEU A 76 -7.53 8.31 -7.95
CA LEU A 76 -6.14 8.64 -7.71
C LEU A 76 -5.44 9.01 -9.02
N THR A 77 -4.81 10.17 -9.08
CA THR A 77 -3.98 10.55 -10.24
C THR A 77 -2.63 9.84 -10.16
N GLY A 78 -2.29 9.10 -11.19
CA GLY A 78 -0.98 8.47 -11.32
C GLY A 78 0.11 9.48 -11.75
N ASN A 79 1.37 9.09 -11.59
CA ASN A 79 2.51 9.89 -12.00
C ASN A 79 2.89 9.56 -13.44
N SER A 80 2.94 10.58 -14.28
CA SER A 80 3.48 10.45 -15.64
C SER A 80 4.95 10.03 -15.60
N ALA A 81 5.32 9.04 -16.39
CA ALA A 81 6.68 8.50 -16.47
C ALA A 81 7.25 8.02 -15.12
N ALA A 82 6.41 7.50 -14.25
CA ALA A 82 6.86 6.97 -12.96
C ALA A 82 7.91 5.86 -13.15
N ILE A 83 9.03 6.00 -12.45
CA ILE A 83 10.16 5.08 -12.55
C ILE A 83 9.94 3.83 -11.71
N VAL A 84 10.65 2.76 -12.06
CA VAL A 84 10.64 1.49 -11.33
C VAL A 84 10.98 1.70 -9.85
N ASP A 85 10.39 0.86 -9.00
CA ASP A 85 10.53 0.88 -7.54
C ASP A 85 9.98 2.15 -6.86
N ARG A 86 9.09 2.86 -7.54
CA ARG A 86 8.34 3.99 -6.98
C ARG A 86 6.86 3.69 -6.89
N LEU A 87 6.18 4.40 -6.01
CA LEU A 87 4.73 4.39 -6.00
C LEU A 87 4.18 5.27 -7.14
N ASP A 88 3.17 4.78 -7.82
CA ASP A 88 2.43 5.54 -8.83
C ASP A 88 1.31 6.36 -8.17
N HIS A 89 1.70 7.26 -7.30
CA HIS A 89 0.84 8.13 -6.52
C HIS A 89 1.28 9.58 -6.66
N PRO A 90 0.39 10.56 -6.44
CA PRO A 90 0.77 11.96 -6.34
C PRO A 90 1.80 12.18 -5.24
N ILE A 91 2.58 13.24 -5.37
CA ILE A 91 3.53 13.67 -4.35
C ILE A 91 2.82 13.79 -2.98
N ASN A 92 3.44 13.23 -1.95
CA ASN A 92 2.95 13.15 -0.58
C ASN A 92 1.75 12.20 -0.36
N SER A 93 1.38 11.41 -1.35
CA SER A 93 0.41 10.32 -1.19
C SER A 93 1.12 8.98 -1.35
N TRP A 94 0.91 8.05 -0.44
CA TRP A 94 1.53 6.72 -0.48
C TRP A 94 0.51 5.58 -0.42
N PHE A 95 -0.75 5.91 -0.23
CA PHE A 95 -1.84 4.95 -0.19
C PHE A 95 -3.03 5.44 -1.00
N TRP A 96 -3.88 4.52 -1.39
CA TRP A 96 -5.10 4.83 -2.12
C TRP A 96 -6.18 5.35 -1.16
N PRO A 97 -6.76 6.55 -1.40
CA PRO A 97 -7.77 7.11 -0.52
C PRO A 97 -9.04 6.26 -0.51
N LEU A 98 -9.48 5.88 0.67
CA LEU A 98 -10.75 5.18 0.88
C LEU A 98 -11.93 6.16 0.86
N ALA A 99 -13.14 5.60 0.76
CA ALA A 99 -14.36 6.39 0.92
C ALA A 99 -14.44 6.98 2.34
N SER A 100 -15.17 8.10 2.46
CA SER A 100 -15.34 8.79 3.75
C SER A 100 -15.96 7.85 4.79
N GLY A 101 -15.32 7.77 5.95
CA GLY A 101 -15.72 6.92 7.08
C GLY A 101 -15.11 5.52 7.08
N ASP A 102 -14.46 5.11 6.00
CA ASP A 102 -13.76 3.83 5.97
C ASP A 102 -12.35 3.94 6.57
N THR A 103 -11.97 2.92 7.33
CA THR A 103 -10.72 2.87 8.08
C THR A 103 -9.75 1.80 7.58
N GLY A 104 -10.17 1.00 6.60
CA GLY A 104 -9.34 -0.06 6.03
C GLY A 104 -10.12 -0.95 5.07
N ILE A 105 -9.40 -1.83 4.40
CA ILE A 105 -9.95 -2.73 3.40
C ILE A 105 -9.83 -4.20 3.81
N LYS A 106 -10.88 -4.98 3.56
CA LYS A 106 -10.87 -6.43 3.68
C LYS A 106 -10.50 -7.13 2.37
N ALA A 107 -10.87 -6.54 1.25
CA ALA A 107 -10.59 -7.10 -0.06
C ALA A 107 -10.51 -6.01 -1.13
N LEU A 108 -9.67 -6.23 -2.14
CA LEU A 108 -9.73 -5.52 -3.41
C LEU A 108 -10.62 -6.31 -4.37
N ASN A 109 -11.67 -5.69 -4.87
CA ASN A 109 -12.66 -6.35 -5.73
C ASN A 109 -12.32 -6.20 -7.22
N ASN A 110 -12.01 -4.99 -7.65
CA ASN A 110 -11.58 -4.70 -9.01
C ASN A 110 -10.71 -3.45 -9.08
N MET A 111 -10.06 -3.27 -10.21
CA MET A 111 -9.22 -2.12 -10.50
C MET A 111 -9.23 -1.79 -12.00
N PHE A 112 -9.02 -0.53 -12.34
CA PHE A 112 -8.82 -0.09 -13.72
C PHE A 112 -7.89 1.13 -13.79
N CYS A 113 -7.33 1.35 -14.98
CA CYS A 113 -6.59 2.55 -15.34
C CYS A 113 -7.38 3.31 -16.40
N SER A 114 -7.50 4.62 -16.29
CA SER A 114 -8.32 5.47 -17.18
C SER A 114 -7.75 5.60 -18.60
N ALA A 115 -6.46 5.34 -18.79
CA ALA A 115 -5.79 5.46 -20.06
C ALA A 115 -4.81 4.32 -20.30
N SER A 116 -4.60 3.96 -21.56
CA SER A 116 -3.52 3.07 -21.94
C SER A 116 -2.18 3.81 -21.85
N VAL A 117 -1.32 3.33 -20.96
CA VAL A 117 0.02 3.87 -20.72
C VAL A 117 1.03 3.01 -21.49
N ALA A 118 0.99 2.99 -22.76
CA ALA A 118 1.78 2.23 -23.75
C ALA A 118 2.83 1.21 -23.23
N ALA A 119 3.48 1.46 -22.10
CA ALA A 119 4.47 0.58 -21.48
C ALA A 119 4.38 0.62 -19.97
N GLY A 120 4.81 -0.46 -19.33
CA GLY A 120 4.92 -0.60 -17.91
C GLY A 120 3.98 -1.62 -17.29
N VAL A 121 4.33 -2.04 -16.09
CA VAL A 121 3.54 -2.91 -15.22
C VAL A 121 3.54 -2.28 -13.84
N VAL A 122 2.39 -2.28 -13.20
CA VAL A 122 2.26 -1.88 -11.81
C VAL A 122 1.80 -3.06 -10.96
N TRP A 123 2.10 -2.98 -9.70
CA TRP A 123 1.62 -3.89 -8.68
C TRP A 123 0.64 -3.17 -7.77
N PHE A 124 -0.58 -3.66 -7.70
CA PHE A 124 -1.48 -3.29 -6.65
C PHE A 124 -1.15 -4.13 -5.43
N MET A 125 -0.86 -3.47 -4.34
CA MET A 125 -0.42 -4.12 -3.10
C MET A 125 -1.36 -3.75 -1.97
N ILE A 126 -1.78 -4.77 -1.20
CA ILE A 126 -2.45 -4.56 0.08
C ILE A 126 -1.41 -4.73 1.17
N GLY A 127 -1.24 -3.72 2.00
CA GLY A 127 -0.31 -3.71 3.11
C GLY A 127 -0.99 -3.40 4.43
N HIS A 128 -0.39 -3.87 5.53
CA HIS A 128 -0.75 -3.50 6.88
C HIS A 128 0.40 -2.72 7.53
N PRO A 129 0.16 -1.51 8.05
CA PRO A 129 1.21 -0.73 8.69
C PRO A 129 1.62 -1.39 10.02
N ILE A 130 2.90 -1.65 10.18
CA ILE A 130 3.46 -2.23 11.41
C ILE A 130 4.06 -1.14 12.29
N ALA A 131 4.86 -0.28 11.69
CA ALA A 131 5.51 0.81 12.38
C ALA A 131 5.76 1.98 11.43
N TRP A 132 5.80 3.16 11.99
CA TRP A 132 6.19 4.39 11.31
C TRP A 132 7.37 5.01 12.02
N MET A 133 8.41 5.33 11.29
CA MET A 133 9.60 5.96 11.85
C MET A 133 9.91 7.26 11.08
N PRO A 134 9.79 8.43 11.70
CA PRO A 134 10.23 9.66 11.08
C PRO A 134 11.75 9.74 11.05
N CYS A 135 12.32 10.04 9.88
CA CYS A 135 13.76 10.27 9.69
C CYS A 135 13.96 11.71 9.21
N PRO A 136 13.90 12.70 10.09
CA PRO A 136 13.82 14.10 9.70
C PRO A 136 15.15 14.66 9.15
N ILE A 137 16.27 14.04 9.45
CA ILE A 137 17.60 14.53 9.09
C ILE A 137 18.46 13.38 8.55
N ALA A 138 19.12 13.63 7.43
CA ALA A 138 20.07 12.69 6.85
C ALA A 138 21.25 12.41 7.81
N ASN A 139 21.76 11.19 7.79
CA ASN A 139 22.87 10.71 8.62
C ASN A 139 22.62 10.73 10.15
N MET A 140 21.37 10.85 10.57
CA MET A 140 21.00 10.66 11.97
C MET A 140 20.41 9.28 12.23
N VAL A 141 20.71 8.74 13.39
CA VAL A 141 20.08 7.52 13.88
C VAL A 141 18.66 7.86 14.33
N CYS A 142 17.70 7.19 13.75
CA CYS A 142 16.31 7.22 14.18
C CYS A 142 15.99 5.89 14.85
N VAL A 143 15.45 5.93 16.06
CA VAL A 143 15.06 4.74 16.81
C VAL A 143 13.59 4.87 17.19
N GLN A 144 12.83 3.81 16.92
CA GLN A 144 11.49 3.65 17.44
C GLN A 144 11.44 2.40 18.28
N ASP A 145 11.16 2.57 19.56
CA ASP A 145 10.99 1.48 20.50
C ASP A 145 9.50 1.29 20.81
N GLY A 146 8.92 0.28 20.19
CA GLY A 146 7.50 -0.05 20.38
C GLY A 146 7.19 -0.66 21.76
N LEU A 147 8.22 -1.12 22.49
CA LEU A 147 8.04 -1.67 23.85
C LEU A 147 7.92 -0.58 24.91
N ASN A 148 8.67 0.53 24.73
CA ASN A 148 8.73 1.62 25.71
C ASN A 148 7.83 2.81 25.36
N THR A 149 7.35 2.89 24.15
CA THR A 149 6.38 3.90 23.74
C THR A 149 4.97 3.36 23.91
N ALA A 150 4.04 4.20 24.34
CA ALA A 150 2.63 3.84 24.55
C ALA A 150 1.87 3.47 23.24
N PHE A 151 2.60 3.15 22.19
CA PHE A 151 2.02 2.62 20.97
C PHE A 151 1.71 1.13 21.14
N ASN A 152 0.50 0.76 20.77
CA ASN A 152 0.15 -0.66 20.70
C ASN A 152 1.12 -1.36 19.75
N LEU A 153 1.82 -2.37 20.28
CA LEU A 153 2.64 -3.24 19.47
C LEU A 153 1.76 -3.96 18.46
N THR A 154 1.99 -3.69 17.20
CA THR A 154 1.31 -4.44 16.15
C THR A 154 1.90 -5.84 16.12
N ARG A 155 1.03 -6.85 16.22
CA ARG A 155 1.46 -8.24 16.10
C ARG A 155 2.01 -8.49 14.70
N ILE A 156 3.19 -9.09 14.64
CA ILE A 156 3.76 -9.65 13.41
C ILE A 156 3.38 -11.12 13.37
N PHE A 157 2.65 -11.53 12.35
CA PHE A 157 2.22 -12.91 12.18
C PHE A 157 3.33 -13.76 11.58
N ASP A 158 3.28 -15.08 11.85
CA ASP A 158 4.13 -16.03 11.16
C ASP A 158 3.88 -15.96 9.64
N GLY A 159 4.95 -15.96 8.87
CA GLY A 159 4.88 -15.79 7.43
C GLY A 159 4.61 -14.35 6.95
N ALA A 160 4.73 -13.35 7.82
CA ALA A 160 4.68 -11.95 7.43
C ALA A 160 5.81 -11.61 6.44
N PHE A 161 5.47 -10.86 5.40
CA PHE A 161 6.45 -10.30 4.47
C PHE A 161 6.70 -8.83 4.81
N LEU A 162 7.71 -8.61 5.65
CA LEU A 162 8.04 -7.26 6.10
C LEU A 162 8.80 -6.51 5.01
N THR A 163 8.32 -5.33 4.70
CA THR A 163 8.97 -4.44 3.74
C THR A 163 8.89 -2.98 4.17
N PHE A 164 9.73 -2.15 3.58
CA PHE A 164 9.77 -0.72 3.86
C PHE A 164 9.07 0.06 2.75
N LEU A 165 8.32 1.07 3.17
CA LEU A 165 7.82 2.11 2.30
C LEU A 165 8.45 3.42 2.75
N GLU A 166 9.27 4.01 1.88
CA GLU A 166 9.85 5.31 2.13
C GLU A 166 8.95 6.40 1.56
N VAL A 167 8.55 7.33 2.42
CA VAL A 167 7.86 8.55 1.98
C VAL A 167 8.84 9.70 2.06
N ILE A 168 9.38 10.11 0.92
CA ILE A 168 10.35 11.19 0.83
C ILE A 168 9.71 12.47 0.31
N LYS A 169 10.20 13.59 0.82
CA LYS A 169 9.99 14.87 0.15
C LYS A 169 10.70 14.80 -1.22
N PRO A 170 10.15 15.39 -2.29
CA PRO A 170 10.74 15.31 -3.61
C PRO A 170 12.22 15.63 -3.59
N SER A 171 13.05 14.65 -3.86
CA SER A 171 14.49 14.76 -3.97
C SER A 171 14.94 13.87 -5.12
N THR A 172 15.88 14.34 -5.89
CA THR A 172 16.50 13.58 -6.99
C THR A 172 17.64 12.68 -6.51
N THR A 173 18.00 12.78 -5.22
CA THR A 173 19.14 12.04 -4.66
C THR A 173 18.67 10.68 -4.17
N ALA A 174 19.37 9.64 -4.56
CA ALA A 174 19.18 8.30 -4.03
C ALA A 174 19.49 8.28 -2.52
N THR A 175 18.61 7.67 -1.74
CA THR A 175 18.76 7.53 -0.30
C THR A 175 19.05 6.07 0.02
N SER A 176 19.99 5.83 0.90
CA SER A 176 20.26 4.49 1.44
C SER A 176 19.99 4.47 2.94
N TYR A 177 19.37 3.39 3.40
CA TYR A 177 19.10 3.16 4.81
C TYR A 177 19.82 1.92 5.29
N THR A 178 20.37 2.00 6.48
CA THR A 178 20.91 0.84 7.20
C THR A 178 20.24 0.79 8.56
N GLY A 179 19.71 -0.37 8.93
CA GLY A 179 18.99 -0.49 10.18
C GLY A 179 18.80 -1.93 10.64
N GLN A 180 18.25 -2.08 11.83
CA GLN A 180 17.85 -3.36 12.40
C GLN A 180 16.40 -3.28 12.86
N ILE A 181 15.65 -4.35 12.58
CA ILE A 181 14.35 -4.61 13.19
C ILE A 181 14.54 -5.73 14.20
N ARG A 182 14.05 -5.51 15.41
CA ARG A 182 14.01 -6.55 16.45
C ARG A 182 12.57 -6.82 16.81
N SER A 183 12.19 -8.07 16.85
CA SER A 183 10.89 -8.53 17.33
C SER A 183 11.06 -9.25 18.67
N ALA A 184 10.09 -9.10 19.55
CA ALA A 184 9.99 -9.88 20.77
C ALA A 184 8.93 -10.98 20.57
N TYR A 185 9.23 -12.18 21.04
CA TYR A 185 8.28 -13.27 21.13
C TYR A 185 7.67 -13.26 22.53
N GLY A 186 6.34 -13.31 22.59
CA GLY A 186 5.59 -13.43 23.81
C GLY A 186 4.83 -14.75 23.88
#